data_c1c7f604c9ccaceffe9eb04ae2222657
#
_entry.id   c1c7f604c9ccaceffe9eb04ae2222657
#
_cell.length_a   1.000
_cell.length_b   1.000
_cell.length_c   1.000
_cell.angle_alpha   90.00
_cell.angle_beta   90.00
_cell.angle_gamma   90.00
#
_symmetry.space_group_name_H-M   'P 1'
#
loop_
_entity.id
_entity.type
_entity.pdbx_description
1 polymer ?
#
loop_
_entity_poly.entity_id
_entity_poly.type
_entity_poly.pdbx_seq_one_letter_code
_entity_poly.pdbx_strand_id
1 'polypeptide(L)'
;MRPTVVKDLVLFPFGGNARESLISIFAINNVNREWDISGFIDDDRSLVGKDSCGVKVIGGREILRDIPRTYVLALPGNPQNYLKRKDIIDSLNLGNSRFATIIHPSAIIAVDSKIGYNTIIMPNVVISCGVTIGNHCIVLPNTVVSHDSIVSDYCCIGSNVAISGYVVIGSNCYIGSGTNIRENTHIGKGTLIGLGSNVISNIEENSVVVGNPAKFFGHTK
;
A
#
# COMPACT_ATOMS: atom_id res chain seq x y z
N MET A 1 24.26 -10.78 18.62
CA MET A 1 22.98 -10.55 17.91
C MET A 1 22.18 -11.85 17.94
N ARG A 2 20.88 -11.82 18.28
CA ARG A 2 20.04 -13.02 18.14
C ARG A 2 19.86 -13.29 16.64
N PRO A 3 19.92 -14.55 16.18
CA PRO A 3 19.69 -14.85 14.77
C PRO A 3 18.27 -14.40 14.40
N THR A 4 18.15 -13.60 13.35
CA THR A 4 16.84 -13.19 12.81
C THR A 4 16.15 -14.43 12.27
N VAL A 5 14.97 -14.76 12.79
CA VAL A 5 14.17 -15.86 12.24
C VAL A 5 13.65 -15.42 10.88
N VAL A 6 14.07 -16.10 9.82
CA VAL A 6 13.57 -15.85 8.46
C VAL A 6 12.11 -16.29 8.40
N LYS A 7 11.25 -15.44 7.84
CA LYS A 7 9.80 -15.63 7.76
C LYS A 7 9.39 -15.95 6.32
N ASP A 8 8.57 -16.98 6.14
CA ASP A 8 8.00 -17.31 4.84
C ASP A 8 6.97 -16.25 4.43
N LEU A 9 7.01 -15.85 3.16
CA LEU A 9 6.14 -14.81 2.59
C LEU A 9 5.56 -15.24 1.25
N VAL A 10 4.26 -15.03 1.06
CA VAL A 10 3.60 -15.05 -0.24
C VAL A 10 3.02 -13.69 -0.57
N LEU A 11 2.95 -13.36 -1.87
CA LEU A 11 2.49 -12.09 -2.38
C LEU A 11 1.17 -12.28 -3.13
N PHE A 12 0.20 -11.39 -2.92
CA PHE A 12 -1.14 -11.46 -3.54
C PHE A 12 -1.64 -10.08 -4.01
N PRO A 13 -2.29 -9.98 -5.15
CA PRO A 13 -2.27 -10.89 -6.31
C PRO A 13 -1.00 -10.70 -7.16
N PHE A 14 -0.84 -11.41 -8.27
CA PHE A 14 0.25 -11.20 -9.24
C PHE A 14 0.02 -9.94 -10.08
N GLY A 15 -0.22 -8.82 -9.39
CA GLY A 15 -0.44 -7.49 -9.98
C GLY A 15 0.81 -6.60 -9.91
N GLY A 16 0.70 -5.39 -10.46
CA GLY A 16 1.79 -4.41 -10.48
C GLY A 16 2.38 -4.14 -9.11
N ASN A 17 1.54 -3.76 -8.14
CA ASN A 17 1.98 -3.42 -6.79
C ASN A 17 2.73 -4.56 -6.08
N ALA A 18 2.24 -5.81 -6.22
CA ALA A 18 2.91 -6.95 -5.60
C ALA A 18 4.24 -7.29 -6.29
N ARG A 19 4.31 -7.17 -7.63
CA ARG A 19 5.58 -7.35 -8.36
C ARG A 19 6.59 -6.26 -8.00
N GLU A 20 6.16 -5.01 -7.91
CA GLU A 20 7.01 -3.89 -7.49
C GLU A 20 7.48 -4.03 -6.03
N SER A 21 6.70 -4.67 -5.15
CA SER A 21 7.09 -4.90 -3.76
C SER A 21 8.37 -5.73 -3.61
N LEU A 22 8.72 -6.55 -4.61
CA LEU A 22 9.96 -7.31 -4.64
C LEU A 22 11.20 -6.42 -4.49
N ILE A 23 11.17 -5.19 -5.01
CA ILE A 23 12.26 -4.21 -4.83
C ILE A 23 12.54 -4.01 -3.35
N SER A 24 11.48 -3.78 -2.56
CA SER A 24 11.61 -3.53 -1.12
C SER A 24 12.03 -4.79 -0.36
N ILE A 25 11.46 -5.94 -0.71
CA ILE A 25 11.76 -7.21 -0.02
C ILE A 25 13.21 -7.63 -0.28
N PHE A 26 13.69 -7.53 -1.53
CA PHE A 26 15.09 -7.83 -1.85
C PHE A 26 16.05 -6.84 -1.18
N ALA A 27 15.70 -5.55 -1.11
CA ALA A 27 16.52 -4.56 -0.41
C ALA A 27 16.62 -4.87 1.10
N ILE A 28 15.53 -5.27 1.75
CA ILE A 28 15.53 -5.72 3.15
C ILE A 28 16.47 -6.92 3.30
N ASN A 29 16.32 -7.93 2.46
CA ASN A 29 17.10 -9.15 2.53
C ASN A 29 18.60 -8.95 2.25
N ASN A 30 18.95 -7.93 1.46
CA ASN A 30 20.36 -7.55 1.24
C ASN A 30 21.01 -6.91 2.48
N VAL A 31 20.21 -6.23 3.32
CA VAL A 31 20.71 -5.66 4.60
C VAL A 31 20.72 -6.73 5.70
N ASN A 32 19.60 -7.40 5.85
CA ASN A 32 19.42 -8.51 6.80
C ASN A 32 18.33 -9.44 6.29
N ARG A 33 18.65 -10.71 6.04
CA ARG A 33 17.67 -11.67 5.51
C ARG A 33 16.52 -11.85 6.50
N GLU A 34 15.36 -11.33 6.17
CA GLU A 34 14.14 -11.38 6.97
C GLU A 34 13.06 -12.25 6.32
N TRP A 35 12.99 -12.27 4.98
CA TRP A 35 11.88 -12.86 4.22
C TRP A 35 12.37 -13.95 3.28
N ASP A 36 11.71 -15.10 3.30
CA ASP A 36 11.82 -16.15 2.29
C ASP A 36 10.56 -16.13 1.42
N ILE A 37 10.72 -15.73 0.15
CA ILE A 37 9.57 -15.54 -0.74
C ILE A 37 9.20 -16.87 -1.37
N SER A 38 8.11 -17.49 -0.90
CA SER A 38 7.61 -18.77 -1.42
C SER A 38 7.01 -18.63 -2.83
N GLY A 39 6.44 -17.47 -3.16
CA GLY A 39 5.85 -17.21 -4.48
C GLY A 39 4.78 -16.13 -4.47
N PHE A 40 4.19 -15.92 -5.64
CA PHE A 40 2.93 -15.21 -5.77
C PHE A 40 1.78 -16.20 -5.73
N ILE A 41 0.63 -15.74 -5.26
CA ILE A 41 -0.65 -16.43 -5.43
C ILE A 41 -1.62 -15.50 -6.19
N ASP A 42 -2.41 -16.09 -7.08
CA ASP A 42 -3.43 -15.37 -7.86
C ASP A 42 -4.60 -16.31 -8.18
N ASP A 43 -5.81 -15.76 -8.16
CA ASP A 43 -7.01 -16.54 -8.44
C ASP A 43 -7.19 -16.83 -9.95
N ASP A 44 -6.51 -16.07 -10.81
CA ASP A 44 -6.43 -16.39 -12.25
C ASP A 44 -5.45 -17.54 -12.49
N ARG A 45 -6.01 -18.74 -12.67
CA ARG A 45 -5.25 -19.97 -12.90
C ARG A 45 -4.34 -19.92 -14.14
N SER A 46 -4.63 -19.05 -15.11
CA SER A 46 -3.81 -18.88 -16.32
C SER A 46 -2.44 -18.22 -16.02
N LEU A 47 -2.29 -17.66 -14.82
CA LEU A 47 -1.06 -17.03 -14.34
C LEU A 47 -0.09 -18.01 -13.67
N VAL A 48 -0.53 -19.23 -13.32
CA VAL A 48 0.32 -20.22 -12.64
C VAL A 48 1.56 -20.51 -13.48
N GLY A 49 2.73 -20.44 -12.81
CA GLY A 49 4.04 -20.58 -13.44
C GLY A 49 4.60 -19.31 -14.07
N LYS A 50 3.82 -18.23 -14.24
CA LYS A 50 4.37 -16.92 -14.61
C LYS A 50 5.32 -16.41 -13.54
N ASP A 51 6.27 -15.61 -13.95
CA ASP A 51 7.42 -15.19 -13.15
C ASP A 51 7.58 -13.67 -13.14
N SER A 52 8.10 -13.15 -12.02
CA SER A 52 8.62 -11.80 -11.91
C SER A 52 9.86 -11.83 -11.01
N CYS A 53 11.01 -11.42 -11.55
CA CYS A 53 12.30 -11.42 -10.84
C CYS A 53 12.67 -12.77 -10.19
N GLY A 54 12.37 -13.90 -10.86
CA GLY A 54 12.63 -15.24 -10.35
C GLY A 54 11.59 -15.79 -9.37
N VAL A 55 10.58 -15.01 -9.01
CA VAL A 55 9.49 -15.42 -8.12
C VAL A 55 8.27 -15.82 -8.95
N LYS A 56 7.81 -17.07 -8.81
CA LYS A 56 6.73 -17.64 -9.63
C LYS A 56 5.36 -17.52 -8.98
N VAL A 57 4.31 -17.53 -9.79
CA VAL A 57 2.94 -17.78 -9.34
C VAL A 57 2.79 -19.26 -9.06
N ILE A 58 2.52 -19.62 -7.81
CA ILE A 58 2.47 -21.00 -7.33
C ILE A 58 1.03 -21.58 -7.26
N GLY A 59 0.01 -20.74 -7.36
CA GLY A 59 -1.40 -21.15 -7.37
C GLY A 59 -2.32 -20.02 -6.92
N GLY A 60 -3.55 -20.35 -6.54
CA GLY A 60 -4.54 -19.41 -6.04
C GLY A 60 -4.57 -19.34 -4.51
N ARG A 61 -5.53 -18.54 -3.99
CA ARG A 61 -5.69 -18.29 -2.54
C ARG A 61 -5.97 -19.55 -1.71
N GLU A 62 -6.43 -20.64 -2.32
CA GLU A 62 -6.67 -21.90 -1.62
C GLU A 62 -5.41 -22.47 -0.96
N ILE A 63 -4.23 -22.20 -1.52
CA ILE A 63 -2.92 -22.61 -0.96
C ILE A 63 -2.72 -22.09 0.47
N LEU A 64 -3.30 -20.95 0.83
CA LEU A 64 -3.16 -20.33 2.15
C LEU A 64 -3.62 -21.24 3.30
N ARG A 65 -4.46 -22.24 3.02
CA ARG A 65 -4.91 -23.26 4.00
C ARG A 65 -3.77 -24.23 4.34
N ASP A 66 -2.94 -24.54 3.36
CA ASP A 66 -1.87 -25.55 3.50
C ASP A 66 -0.59 -24.93 4.09
N ILE A 67 -0.49 -23.59 4.11
CA ILE A 67 0.66 -22.84 4.61
C ILE A 67 0.29 -21.91 5.78
N PRO A 68 -0.26 -22.40 6.90
CA PRO A 68 -0.86 -21.59 7.95
C PRO A 68 0.12 -20.66 8.69
N ARG A 69 1.43 -20.86 8.55
CA ARG A 69 2.49 -20.06 9.20
C ARG A 69 3.11 -19.02 8.28
N THR A 70 2.84 -19.07 6.98
CA THR A 70 3.40 -18.15 6.00
C THR A 70 2.69 -16.79 6.07
N TYR A 71 3.45 -15.73 6.07
CA TYR A 71 2.93 -14.37 5.99
C TYR A 71 2.40 -14.06 4.59
N VAL A 72 1.46 -13.14 4.52
CA VAL A 72 0.87 -12.67 3.27
C VAL A 72 1.05 -11.16 3.15
N LEU A 73 1.56 -10.70 2.01
CA LEU A 73 1.50 -9.30 1.62
C LEU A 73 0.44 -9.16 0.52
N ALA A 74 -0.73 -8.64 0.87
CA ALA A 74 -1.86 -8.52 -0.04
C ALA A 74 -1.99 -7.09 -0.56
N LEU A 75 -1.65 -6.87 -1.83
CA LEU A 75 -1.57 -5.57 -2.49
C LEU A 75 -2.50 -5.43 -3.72
N PRO A 76 -3.77 -5.88 -3.65
CA PRO A 76 -4.68 -5.62 -4.75
C PRO A 76 -4.91 -4.12 -4.87
N GLY A 77 -5.20 -3.60 -6.06
CA GLY A 77 -5.64 -2.23 -6.25
C GLY A 77 -4.94 -1.52 -7.40
N ASN A 78 -5.80 -0.86 -8.17
CA ASN A 78 -5.47 0.07 -9.24
C ASN A 78 -6.62 1.09 -9.31
N PRO A 79 -6.56 2.13 -10.16
CA PRO A 79 -7.63 3.15 -10.23
C PRO A 79 -9.04 2.60 -10.54
N GLN A 80 -9.13 1.43 -11.18
CA GLN A 80 -10.42 0.83 -11.54
C GLN A 80 -11.04 -0.04 -10.43
N ASN A 81 -10.23 -0.52 -9.47
CA ASN A 81 -10.70 -1.47 -8.47
C ASN A 81 -10.33 -1.14 -7.01
N TYR A 82 -9.75 0.04 -6.75
CA TYR A 82 -9.27 0.40 -5.41
C TYR A 82 -10.39 0.35 -4.35
N LEU A 83 -11.64 0.64 -4.71
CA LEU A 83 -12.78 0.54 -3.81
C LEU A 83 -13.06 -0.89 -3.35
N LYS A 84 -12.70 -1.88 -4.17
CA LYS A 84 -12.88 -3.32 -3.86
C LYS A 84 -11.72 -3.90 -3.03
N ARG A 85 -10.70 -3.09 -2.70
CA ARG A 85 -9.52 -3.59 -1.96
C ARG A 85 -9.89 -4.27 -0.66
N LYS A 86 -10.78 -3.64 0.11
CA LYS A 86 -11.26 -4.18 1.38
C LYS A 86 -11.87 -5.57 1.17
N ASP A 87 -12.83 -5.70 0.27
CA ASP A 87 -13.53 -6.96 0.02
C ASP A 87 -12.59 -8.07 -0.49
N ILE A 88 -11.65 -7.70 -1.38
CA ILE A 88 -10.65 -8.64 -1.91
C ILE A 88 -9.74 -9.15 -0.79
N ILE A 89 -9.24 -8.26 0.09
CA ILE A 89 -8.34 -8.65 1.18
C ILE A 89 -9.10 -9.45 2.24
N ASP A 90 -10.28 -9.01 2.65
CA ASP A 90 -11.11 -9.70 3.63
C ASP A 90 -11.49 -11.11 3.16
N SER A 91 -11.71 -11.29 1.85
CA SER A 91 -12.03 -12.60 1.27
C SER A 91 -10.90 -13.63 1.35
N LEU A 92 -9.66 -13.22 1.71
CA LEU A 92 -8.57 -14.15 2.05
C LEU A 92 -8.82 -14.87 3.38
N ASN A 93 -9.73 -14.34 4.21
CA ASN A 93 -10.14 -14.90 5.50
C ASN A 93 -8.96 -15.21 6.43
N LEU A 94 -8.04 -14.24 6.56
CA LEU A 94 -6.83 -14.33 7.37
C LEU A 94 -6.93 -13.46 8.63
N GLY A 95 -6.37 -13.94 9.72
CA GLY A 95 -6.16 -13.12 10.91
C GLY A 95 -5.07 -12.04 10.67
N ASN A 96 -5.18 -10.91 11.37
CA ASN A 96 -4.29 -9.75 11.18
C ASN A 96 -2.81 -10.09 11.34
N SER A 97 -2.47 -11.02 12.23
CA SER A 97 -1.10 -11.47 12.48
C SER A 97 -0.44 -12.22 11.31
N ARG A 98 -1.25 -12.63 10.31
CA ARG A 98 -0.77 -13.28 9.09
C ARG A 98 -0.30 -12.28 8.03
N PHE A 99 -0.64 -11.01 8.18
CA PHE A 99 -0.25 -10.00 7.19
C PHE A 99 1.14 -9.42 7.49
N ALA A 100 1.97 -9.36 6.44
CA ALA A 100 3.28 -8.74 6.49
C ALA A 100 3.17 -7.22 6.29
N THR A 101 3.98 -6.46 7.02
CA THR A 101 4.24 -5.04 6.74
C THR A 101 5.66 -4.94 6.21
N ILE A 102 5.82 -4.30 5.04
CA ILE A 102 7.10 -4.19 4.35
C ILE A 102 7.50 -2.71 4.29
N ILE A 103 8.69 -2.41 4.82
CA ILE A 103 9.23 -1.04 4.83
C ILE A 103 10.60 -1.08 4.16
N HIS A 104 10.73 -0.35 3.04
CA HIS A 104 12.01 -0.30 2.33
C HIS A 104 13.11 0.33 3.21
N PRO A 105 14.35 -0.20 3.21
CA PRO A 105 15.44 0.33 4.06
C PRO A 105 15.80 1.80 3.83
N SER A 106 15.48 2.36 2.65
CA SER A 106 15.69 3.79 2.38
C SER A 106 14.52 4.69 2.80
N ALA A 107 13.43 4.12 3.33
CA ALA A 107 12.35 4.93 3.86
C ALA A 107 12.77 5.56 5.21
N ILE A 108 12.40 6.81 5.41
CA ILE A 108 12.65 7.54 6.65
C ILE A 108 11.33 7.65 7.41
N ILE A 109 11.28 7.07 8.61
CA ILE A 109 10.06 7.04 9.43
C ILE A 109 10.39 7.59 10.80
N ALA A 110 9.68 8.64 11.23
CA ALA A 110 9.83 9.20 12.57
C ALA A 110 9.41 8.19 13.64
N VAL A 111 10.09 8.22 14.78
CA VAL A 111 9.97 7.21 15.84
C VAL A 111 8.60 7.15 16.51
N ASP A 112 7.84 8.24 16.46
CA ASP A 112 6.49 8.38 17.02
C ASP A 112 5.37 8.13 16.01
N SER A 113 5.72 7.80 14.76
CA SER A 113 4.75 7.48 13.72
C SER A 113 4.30 6.02 13.80
N LYS A 114 3.10 5.74 13.30
CA LYS A 114 2.48 4.42 13.34
C LYS A 114 2.21 3.92 11.93
N ILE A 115 2.59 2.68 11.66
CA ILE A 115 2.33 2.00 10.39
C ILE A 115 1.53 0.72 10.67
N GLY A 116 0.38 0.58 10.01
CA GLY A 116 -0.50 -0.57 10.15
C GLY A 116 0.03 -1.84 9.48
N TYR A 117 -0.65 -2.95 9.73
CA TYR A 117 -0.32 -4.24 9.11
C TYR A 117 -0.78 -4.29 7.64
N ASN A 118 -0.20 -5.22 6.86
CA ASN A 118 -0.40 -5.33 5.41
C ASN A 118 -0.17 -4.01 4.67
N THR A 119 0.75 -3.20 5.17
CA THR A 119 1.10 -1.91 4.58
C THR A 119 2.50 -1.98 4.00
N ILE A 120 2.65 -1.45 2.79
CA ILE A 120 3.95 -1.33 2.15
C ILE A 120 4.37 0.14 2.07
N ILE A 121 5.60 0.40 2.53
CA ILE A 121 6.30 1.68 2.40
C ILE A 121 7.46 1.48 1.44
N MET A 122 7.37 2.08 0.28
CA MET A 122 8.29 1.88 -0.83
C MET A 122 9.57 2.76 -0.71
N PRO A 123 10.56 2.64 -1.63
CA PRO A 123 11.81 3.41 -1.56
C PRO A 123 11.61 4.92 -1.43
N ASN A 124 12.48 5.54 -0.61
CA ASN A 124 12.56 7.00 -0.43
C ASN A 124 11.28 7.68 0.06
N VAL A 125 10.36 6.92 0.65
CA VAL A 125 9.20 7.49 1.33
C VAL A 125 9.65 8.15 2.64
N VAL A 126 9.12 9.33 2.93
CA VAL A 126 9.37 10.05 4.19
C VAL A 126 8.05 10.14 4.96
N ILE A 127 8.03 9.57 6.15
CA ILE A 127 6.92 9.65 7.10
C ILE A 127 7.39 10.48 8.30
N SER A 128 6.85 11.69 8.42
CA SER A 128 7.23 12.66 9.47
C SER A 128 6.59 12.33 10.82
N CYS A 129 6.91 13.14 11.85
CA CYS A 129 6.46 12.92 13.23
C CYS A 129 4.93 12.96 13.37
N GLY A 130 4.39 12.20 14.31
CA GLY A 130 2.97 12.14 14.63
C GLY A 130 2.08 11.52 13.55
N VAL A 131 2.66 11.00 12.44
CA VAL A 131 1.88 10.43 11.33
C VAL A 131 1.32 9.06 11.69
N THR A 132 0.10 8.81 11.27
CA THR A 132 -0.51 7.47 11.28
C THR A 132 -0.84 7.02 9.86
N ILE A 133 -0.25 5.89 9.44
CA ILE A 133 -0.65 5.16 8.23
C ILE A 133 -1.42 3.91 8.68
N GLY A 134 -2.63 3.76 8.19
CA GLY A 134 -3.51 2.65 8.52
C GLY A 134 -3.06 1.30 8.00
N ASN A 135 -3.95 0.34 8.10
CA ASN A 135 -3.74 -1.03 7.64
C ASN A 135 -4.00 -1.15 6.14
N HIS A 136 -3.39 -2.15 5.52
CA HIS A 136 -3.63 -2.47 4.10
C HIS A 136 -3.33 -1.31 3.14
N CYS A 137 -2.40 -0.44 3.48
CA CYS A 137 -2.04 0.72 2.68
C CYS A 137 -0.88 0.43 1.73
N ILE A 138 -0.88 1.12 0.60
CA ILE A 138 0.23 1.13 -0.36
C ILE A 138 0.74 2.56 -0.43
N VAL A 139 2.02 2.78 -0.12
CA VAL A 139 2.68 4.08 -0.24
C VAL A 139 3.84 3.92 -1.21
N LEU A 140 3.67 4.44 -2.42
CA LEU A 140 4.61 4.28 -3.52
C LEU A 140 5.83 5.21 -3.40
N PRO A 141 6.91 4.97 -4.18
CA PRO A 141 8.20 5.63 -4.00
C PRO A 141 8.16 7.17 -4.01
N ASN A 142 9.10 7.77 -3.27
CA ASN A 142 9.34 9.21 -3.20
C ASN A 142 8.16 10.03 -2.63
N THR A 143 7.23 9.40 -1.94
CA THR A 143 6.10 10.08 -1.31
C THR A 143 6.50 10.64 0.05
N VAL A 144 6.03 11.85 0.35
CA VAL A 144 6.25 12.52 1.63
C VAL A 144 4.91 12.68 2.35
N VAL A 145 4.85 12.23 3.60
CA VAL A 145 3.71 12.47 4.51
C VAL A 145 4.22 13.31 5.67
N SER A 146 3.79 14.57 5.70
CA SER A 146 4.21 15.53 6.71
C SER A 146 3.48 15.31 8.05
N HIS A 147 4.00 15.99 9.07
CA HIS A 147 3.64 15.82 10.48
C HIS A 147 2.13 15.81 10.76
N ASP A 148 1.73 15.05 11.77
CA ASP A 148 0.36 14.99 12.32
C ASP A 148 -0.73 14.59 11.31
N SER A 149 -0.33 13.99 10.17
CA SER A 149 -1.27 13.55 9.14
C SER A 149 -1.73 12.12 9.36
N ILE A 150 -2.95 11.82 8.92
CA ILE A 150 -3.58 10.51 9.04
C ILE A 150 -3.95 9.99 7.66
N VAL A 151 -3.45 8.84 7.29
CA VAL A 151 -3.90 8.05 6.15
C VAL A 151 -4.63 6.83 6.71
N SER A 152 -5.94 6.76 6.49
CA SER A 152 -6.77 5.64 6.98
C SER A 152 -6.53 4.35 6.18
N ASP A 153 -7.21 3.26 6.57
CA ASP A 153 -7.03 1.94 6.02
C ASP A 153 -7.34 1.84 4.52
N TYR A 154 -6.72 0.87 3.85
CA TYR A 154 -6.96 0.49 2.45
C TYR A 154 -6.62 1.56 1.41
N CYS A 155 -5.85 2.58 1.76
CA CYS A 155 -5.46 3.63 0.83
C CYS A 155 -4.34 3.20 -0.12
N CYS A 156 -4.40 3.73 -1.35
CA CYS A 156 -3.32 3.66 -2.33
C CYS A 156 -2.78 5.07 -2.55
N ILE A 157 -1.55 5.32 -2.14
CA ILE A 157 -0.86 6.59 -2.33
C ILE A 157 0.18 6.40 -3.44
N GLY A 158 0.00 7.13 -4.54
CA GLY A 158 0.87 7.08 -5.71
C GLY A 158 2.31 7.54 -5.43
N SER A 159 3.17 7.42 -6.43
CA SER A 159 4.55 7.90 -6.33
C SER A 159 4.62 9.43 -6.38
N ASN A 160 5.65 10.01 -5.73
CA ASN A 160 5.88 11.46 -5.72
C ASN A 160 4.67 12.27 -5.20
N VAL A 161 3.90 11.74 -4.27
CA VAL A 161 2.81 12.46 -3.61
C VAL A 161 3.37 13.27 -2.45
N ALA A 162 2.96 14.54 -2.35
CA ALA A 162 3.27 15.39 -1.21
C ALA A 162 2.00 15.63 -0.37
N ILE A 163 1.97 15.07 0.83
CA ILE A 163 0.92 15.27 1.82
C ILE A 163 1.47 16.22 2.87
N SER A 164 0.92 17.45 2.93
CA SER A 164 1.33 18.45 3.93
C SER A 164 0.84 18.10 5.34
N GLY A 165 1.19 18.91 6.34
CA GLY A 165 0.83 18.65 7.74
C GLY A 165 -0.67 18.70 8.02
N TYR A 166 -1.11 17.94 9.02
CA TYR A 166 -2.51 17.89 9.48
C TYR A 166 -3.52 17.47 8.42
N VAL A 167 -3.10 16.72 7.40
CA VAL A 167 -4.00 16.17 6.39
C VAL A 167 -4.63 14.89 6.90
N VAL A 168 -5.94 14.73 6.70
CA VAL A 168 -6.68 13.51 7.01
C VAL A 168 -7.21 12.89 5.72
N ILE A 169 -6.77 11.67 5.41
CA ILE A 169 -7.26 10.91 4.25
C ILE A 169 -8.12 9.76 4.77
N GLY A 170 -9.39 9.75 4.38
CA GLY A 170 -10.35 8.70 4.70
C GLY A 170 -10.00 7.35 4.07
N SER A 171 -10.65 6.29 4.52
CA SER A 171 -10.37 4.93 4.05
C SER A 171 -10.71 4.73 2.58
N ASN A 172 -10.09 3.73 1.94
CA ASN A 172 -10.32 3.37 0.54
C ASN A 172 -10.11 4.54 -0.45
N CYS A 173 -9.16 5.43 -0.20
CA CYS A 173 -8.81 6.48 -1.14
C CYS A 173 -7.73 6.02 -2.12
N TYR A 174 -7.77 6.55 -3.34
CA TYR A 174 -6.72 6.43 -4.33
C TYR A 174 -6.17 7.82 -4.67
N ILE A 175 -4.92 8.06 -4.28
CA ILE A 175 -4.23 9.32 -4.52
C ILE A 175 -3.26 9.12 -5.68
N GLY A 176 -3.55 9.73 -6.82
CA GLY A 176 -2.74 9.60 -8.03
C GLY A 176 -1.33 10.15 -7.85
N SER A 177 -0.37 9.57 -8.58
CA SER A 177 1.04 9.98 -8.52
C SER A 177 1.23 11.48 -8.83
N GLY A 178 2.18 12.12 -8.15
CA GLY A 178 2.47 13.55 -8.32
C GLY A 178 1.43 14.50 -7.73
N THR A 179 0.48 14.00 -6.94
CA THR A 179 -0.51 14.83 -6.25
C THR A 179 0.12 15.61 -5.10
N ASN A 180 -0.27 16.88 -4.95
CA ASN A 180 0.06 17.69 -3.79
C ASN A 180 -1.20 18.02 -3.00
N ILE A 181 -1.17 17.84 -1.68
CA ILE A 181 -2.30 18.08 -0.79
C ILE A 181 -1.89 19.14 0.23
N ARG A 182 -2.63 20.25 0.26
CA ARG A 182 -2.39 21.36 1.18
C ARG A 182 -2.65 20.95 2.62
N GLU A 183 -1.94 21.59 3.54
CA GLU A 183 -2.11 21.42 4.98
C GLU A 183 -3.56 21.65 5.46
N ASN A 184 -3.93 20.97 6.55
CA ASN A 184 -5.27 21.04 7.16
C ASN A 184 -6.41 20.64 6.19
N THR A 185 -6.11 19.79 5.19
CA THR A 185 -7.12 19.31 4.24
C THR A 185 -7.68 17.95 4.66
N HIS A 186 -8.99 17.79 4.53
CA HIS A 186 -9.70 16.53 4.73
C HIS A 186 -10.12 15.93 3.40
N ILE A 187 -9.74 14.68 3.13
CA ILE A 187 -10.13 13.88 1.97
C ILE A 187 -11.12 12.81 2.43
N GLY A 188 -12.36 12.90 2.00
CA GLY A 188 -13.41 11.95 2.35
C GLY A 188 -13.12 10.54 1.85
N LYS A 189 -13.65 9.52 2.53
CA LYS A 189 -13.45 8.11 2.19
C LYS A 189 -13.85 7.80 0.73
N GLY A 190 -13.22 6.80 0.14
CA GLY A 190 -13.57 6.33 -1.21
C GLY A 190 -13.24 7.32 -2.33
N THR A 191 -12.50 8.39 -2.04
CA THR A 191 -12.14 9.43 -3.02
C THR A 191 -11.03 8.95 -3.95
N LEU A 192 -11.12 9.33 -5.23
CA LEU A 192 -10.05 9.22 -6.21
C LEU A 192 -9.53 10.63 -6.56
N ILE A 193 -8.24 10.85 -6.36
CA ILE A 193 -7.55 12.04 -6.82
C ILE A 193 -6.71 11.67 -8.04
N GLY A 194 -6.98 12.32 -9.17
CA GLY A 194 -6.24 12.08 -10.42
C GLY A 194 -4.77 12.50 -10.32
N LEU A 195 -3.93 11.92 -11.18
CA LEU A 195 -2.48 12.19 -11.17
C LEU A 195 -2.19 13.70 -11.33
N GLY A 196 -1.11 14.18 -10.66
CA GLY A 196 -0.63 15.56 -10.77
C GLY A 196 -1.60 16.61 -10.26
N SER A 197 -2.60 16.24 -9.48
CA SER A 197 -3.57 17.19 -8.95
C SER A 197 -3.01 18.02 -7.79
N ASN A 198 -3.44 19.28 -7.66
CA ASN A 198 -3.15 20.11 -6.50
C ASN A 198 -4.44 20.35 -5.69
N VAL A 199 -4.56 19.66 -4.56
CA VAL A 199 -5.71 19.74 -3.67
C VAL A 199 -5.50 20.88 -2.67
N ILE A 200 -6.35 21.89 -2.73
CA ILE A 200 -6.26 23.10 -1.90
C ILE A 200 -7.46 23.30 -0.97
N SER A 201 -8.40 22.37 -0.95
CA SER A 201 -9.61 22.40 -0.11
C SER A 201 -10.08 20.99 0.21
N ASN A 202 -10.95 20.85 1.22
CA ASN A 202 -11.55 19.59 1.58
C ASN A 202 -12.29 18.95 0.40
N ILE A 203 -12.26 17.64 0.35
CA ILE A 203 -12.92 16.83 -0.67
C ILE A 203 -13.96 15.93 0.01
N GLU A 204 -15.18 15.97 -0.47
CA GLU A 204 -16.28 15.12 -0.01
C GLU A 204 -16.01 13.64 -0.32
N GLU A 205 -16.62 12.77 0.45
CA GLU A 205 -16.50 11.33 0.25
C GLU A 205 -16.99 10.88 -1.14
N ASN A 206 -16.43 9.78 -1.63
CA ASN A 206 -16.80 9.15 -2.90
C ASN A 206 -16.69 10.10 -4.11
N SER A 207 -15.80 11.07 -4.05
CA SER A 207 -15.56 12.03 -5.13
C SER A 207 -14.41 11.60 -6.02
N VAL A 208 -14.49 11.94 -7.29
CA VAL A 208 -13.37 11.98 -8.24
C VAL A 208 -12.98 13.44 -8.43
N VAL A 209 -11.73 13.79 -8.16
CA VAL A 209 -11.20 15.15 -8.36
C VAL A 209 -9.92 15.13 -9.20
N VAL A 210 -9.75 16.13 -10.06
CA VAL A 210 -8.59 16.24 -10.97
C VAL A 210 -8.17 17.69 -11.18
N GLY A 211 -6.92 17.91 -11.49
CA GLY A 211 -6.40 19.18 -12.00
C GLY A 211 -5.68 20.06 -10.98
N ASN A 212 -5.30 21.26 -11.43
CA ASN A 212 -4.62 22.29 -10.64
C ASN A 212 -5.35 23.65 -10.81
N PRO A 213 -6.06 24.14 -9.79
CA PRO A 213 -6.43 23.42 -8.57
C PRO A 213 -7.36 22.24 -8.87
N ALA A 214 -7.34 21.22 -7.99
CA ALA A 214 -8.22 20.06 -8.15
C ALA A 214 -9.69 20.46 -8.10
N LYS A 215 -10.45 19.97 -9.07
CA LYS A 215 -11.89 20.23 -9.22
C LYS A 215 -12.66 18.91 -9.21
N PHE A 216 -13.88 18.96 -8.72
CA PHE A 216 -14.80 17.83 -8.81
C PHE A 216 -15.04 17.44 -10.26
N PHE A 217 -14.86 16.17 -10.57
CA PHE A 217 -15.04 15.59 -11.90
C PHE A 217 -16.21 14.61 -11.95
N GLY A 218 -16.54 13.97 -10.82
CA GLY A 218 -17.63 13.01 -10.71
C GLY A 218 -17.61 12.25 -9.40
N HIS A 219 -18.43 11.23 -9.30
CA HIS A 219 -18.44 10.30 -8.15
C HIS A 219 -17.76 8.98 -8.50
N THR A 220 -17.18 8.35 -7.50
CA THR A 220 -16.64 6.99 -7.59
C THR A 220 -17.79 5.98 -7.69
N LYS A 221 -17.59 4.89 -8.43
CA LYS A 221 -18.61 3.87 -8.72
C LYS A 221 -18.28 2.55 -8.04
#